data_e533fbbcb98cc243c6670eaaedd82f92
#
_entry.id   e533fbbcb98cc243c6670eaaedd82f92
#
_cell.length_a   1.000
_cell.length_b   1.000
_cell.length_c   1.000
_cell.angle_alpha   90.00
_cell.angle_beta   90.00
_cell.angle_gamma   90.00
#
_symmetry.space_group_name_H-M   'P 1'
#
loop_
_entity.id
_entity.type
_entity.pdbx_description
1 polymer ?
#
loop_
_entity_poly.entity_id
_entity_poly.type
_entity_poly.pdbx_seq_one_letter_code
_entity_poly.pdbx_strand_id
1 'polypeptide(L)'
;MTDIFERIEKHSGGPLGQYAAKAFGYYMFPKLEGELGPHMKFQGKDVLVWSLNNYLGLANHPEVRKADAEAAAKWGLAYPMGSRMMTGHTDLHERFERELADFERKEDAFLFNFGYQGILSTIDALMDRHDVIVYDSEAHACLIDGARMHMGKRMTYRHNDYESCEKTLQRATRLCEETGGGILLITEGVYGMTGALGFLDKIVELKKRYK
;
A
#
# COMPACT_ATOMS: atom_id res chain seq x y z
N MET A 1 -31.56 18.23 -9.17
CA MET A 1 -30.62 17.17 -8.71
C MET A 1 -29.98 16.63 -9.97
N THR A 2 -28.66 16.57 -10.07
CA THR A 2 -27.96 16.06 -11.28
C THR A 2 -27.80 14.57 -11.12
N ASP A 3 -28.15 13.80 -12.16
CA ASP A 3 -27.91 12.36 -12.20
C ASP A 3 -26.40 12.05 -12.08
N ILE A 4 -26.08 10.98 -11.34
CA ILE A 4 -24.70 10.62 -11.05
C ILE A 4 -23.95 10.18 -12.32
N PHE A 5 -24.63 9.49 -13.22
CA PHE A 5 -24.04 9.01 -14.48
C PHE A 5 -23.82 10.15 -15.46
N GLU A 6 -24.78 11.09 -15.58
CA GLU A 6 -24.57 12.31 -16.39
C GLU A 6 -23.39 13.15 -15.90
N ARG A 7 -23.17 13.17 -14.56
CA ARG A 7 -22.00 13.84 -13.99
C ARG A 7 -20.72 13.12 -14.36
N ILE A 8 -20.70 11.79 -14.33
CA ILE A 8 -19.53 10.97 -14.69
C ILE A 8 -19.20 11.13 -16.19
N GLU A 9 -20.20 11.10 -17.07
CA GLU A 9 -20.02 11.31 -18.51
C GLU A 9 -19.40 12.68 -18.85
N LYS A 10 -19.77 13.71 -18.10
CA LYS A 10 -19.22 15.06 -18.25
C LYS A 10 -17.85 15.25 -17.62
N HIS A 11 -17.39 14.27 -16.83
CA HIS A 11 -16.11 14.37 -16.14
C HIS A 11 -14.96 13.99 -17.08
N SER A 12 -13.93 14.79 -17.15
CA SER A 12 -12.75 14.60 -18.02
C SER A 12 -11.84 13.41 -17.66
N GLY A 13 -12.36 12.45 -16.86
CA GLY A 13 -11.56 11.28 -16.41
C GLY A 13 -10.55 11.56 -15.29
N GLY A 14 -10.64 12.73 -14.67
CA GLY A 14 -9.72 13.11 -13.58
C GLY A 14 -8.24 13.17 -14.02
N PRO A 15 -7.29 12.93 -13.10
CA PRO A 15 -5.86 12.95 -13.43
C PRO A 15 -5.46 11.98 -14.53
N LEU A 16 -6.05 10.77 -14.56
CA LEU A 16 -5.77 9.77 -15.59
C LEU A 16 -6.30 10.19 -16.96
N GLY A 17 -7.48 10.79 -17.04
CA GLY A 17 -8.03 11.31 -18.30
C GLY A 17 -7.19 12.47 -18.88
N GLN A 18 -6.72 13.37 -18.01
CA GLN A 18 -5.81 14.44 -18.42
C GLN A 18 -4.45 13.88 -18.87
N TYR A 19 -3.97 12.84 -18.19
CA TYR A 19 -2.72 12.18 -18.55
C TYR A 19 -2.84 11.48 -19.92
N ALA A 20 -3.90 10.73 -20.16
CA ALA A 20 -4.17 10.08 -21.43
C ALA A 20 -4.26 11.07 -22.60
N ALA A 21 -4.81 12.27 -22.38
CA ALA A 21 -4.90 13.31 -23.39
C ALA A 21 -3.52 13.98 -23.70
N LYS A 22 -2.60 14.01 -22.73
CA LYS A 22 -1.28 14.62 -22.85
C LYS A 22 -0.18 13.64 -23.24
N ALA A 23 -0.29 12.40 -22.80
CA ALA A 23 0.69 11.36 -23.07
C ALA A 23 0.42 10.73 -24.43
N PHE A 24 1.06 11.20 -25.44
CA PHE A 24 0.92 10.69 -26.81
C PHE A 24 1.19 9.19 -26.87
N GLY A 25 0.16 8.42 -27.25
CA GLY A 25 0.24 6.96 -27.33
C GLY A 25 0.12 6.23 -25.98
N TYR A 26 -0.28 6.91 -24.89
CA TYR A 26 -0.59 6.23 -23.65
C TYR A 26 -1.88 5.43 -23.77
N TYR A 27 -1.81 4.17 -23.39
CA TYR A 27 -2.93 3.26 -23.42
C TYR A 27 -3.40 2.94 -22.00
N MET A 28 -4.69 3.12 -21.75
CA MET A 28 -5.34 2.53 -20.58
C MET A 28 -5.38 1.01 -20.78
N PHE A 29 -4.98 0.24 -19.77
CA PHE A 29 -4.90 -1.22 -19.85
C PHE A 29 -3.98 -1.75 -20.98
N PRO A 30 -2.68 -1.39 -21.01
CA PRO A 30 -1.76 -1.88 -22.01
C PRO A 30 -1.62 -3.41 -21.90
N LYS A 31 -1.73 -4.11 -23.04
CA LYS A 31 -1.54 -5.55 -23.10
C LYS A 31 -0.07 -5.86 -23.36
N LEU A 32 0.61 -6.33 -22.34
CA LEU A 32 1.97 -6.87 -22.47
C LEU A 32 1.89 -8.36 -22.72
N GLU A 33 2.75 -8.87 -23.61
CA GLU A 33 2.79 -10.27 -24.03
C GLU A 33 4.15 -10.88 -23.70
N GLY A 34 4.14 -12.19 -23.42
CA GLY A 34 5.33 -12.96 -23.10
C GLY A 34 5.47 -13.25 -21.61
N GLU A 35 6.60 -13.82 -21.22
CA GLU A 35 6.91 -14.05 -19.81
C GLU A 35 7.21 -12.75 -19.08
N LEU A 36 6.85 -12.71 -17.79
CA LEU A 36 7.16 -11.56 -16.94
C LEU A 36 8.66 -11.34 -16.83
N GLY A 37 9.12 -10.16 -17.20
CA GLY A 37 10.53 -9.82 -17.18
C GLY A 37 10.78 -8.37 -17.56
N PRO A 38 12.05 -7.95 -17.57
CA PRO A 38 12.40 -6.57 -17.94
C PRO A 38 12.09 -6.23 -19.40
N HIS A 39 11.98 -7.25 -20.27
CA HIS A 39 11.61 -7.11 -21.66
C HIS A 39 10.35 -7.92 -21.96
N MET A 40 9.35 -7.27 -22.52
CA MET A 40 8.09 -7.89 -22.94
C MET A 40 7.67 -7.30 -24.29
N LYS A 41 6.69 -7.90 -24.93
CA LYS A 41 6.14 -7.37 -26.19
C LYS A 41 4.94 -6.48 -25.93
N PHE A 42 4.93 -5.33 -26.60
CA PHE A 42 3.78 -4.44 -26.67
C PHE A 42 3.51 -4.06 -28.12
N GLN A 43 2.32 -4.40 -28.62
CA GLN A 43 1.97 -4.19 -30.04
C GLN A 43 2.99 -4.77 -31.03
N GLY A 44 3.48 -6.00 -30.72
CA GLY A 44 4.46 -6.71 -31.55
C GLY A 44 5.91 -6.22 -31.46
N LYS A 45 6.19 -5.18 -30.67
CA LYS A 45 7.54 -4.64 -30.45
C LYS A 45 8.09 -5.03 -29.09
N ASP A 46 9.38 -5.34 -29.02
CA ASP A 46 10.05 -5.52 -27.75
C ASP A 46 10.20 -4.18 -27.03
N VAL A 47 9.79 -4.14 -25.77
CA VAL A 47 9.85 -2.93 -24.94
C VAL A 47 10.47 -3.26 -23.58
N LEU A 48 11.21 -2.29 -23.05
CA LEU A 48 11.67 -2.34 -21.67
C LEU A 48 10.51 -1.94 -20.75
N VAL A 49 10.18 -2.82 -19.79
CA VAL A 49 9.00 -2.66 -18.92
C VAL A 49 9.43 -2.18 -17.53
N TRP A 50 8.93 -1.02 -17.14
CA TRP A 50 9.15 -0.40 -15.84
C TRP A 50 7.92 -0.44 -14.91
N SER A 51 6.81 -1.02 -15.38
CA SER A 51 5.50 -0.97 -14.69
C SER A 51 5.11 -2.25 -13.97
N LEU A 52 6.01 -3.23 -13.84
CA LEU A 52 5.72 -4.48 -13.15
C LEU A 52 6.06 -4.39 -11.66
N ASN A 53 5.20 -4.99 -10.83
CA ASN A 53 5.44 -5.15 -9.40
C ASN A 53 6.38 -6.33 -9.10
N ASN A 54 7.39 -6.53 -9.94
CA ASN A 54 8.39 -7.60 -9.84
C ASN A 54 9.74 -7.02 -9.36
N TYR A 55 9.72 -6.27 -8.27
CA TYR A 55 10.85 -5.47 -7.79
C TYR A 55 12.12 -6.27 -7.54
N LEU A 56 12.01 -7.52 -7.08
CA LEU A 56 13.13 -8.41 -6.78
C LEU A 56 13.43 -9.39 -7.93
N GLY A 57 12.68 -9.35 -9.03
CA GLY A 57 12.85 -10.27 -10.15
C GLY A 57 12.46 -11.72 -9.86
N LEU A 58 11.71 -11.98 -8.79
CA LEU A 58 11.42 -13.34 -8.32
C LEU A 58 10.20 -13.98 -8.98
N ALA A 59 9.36 -13.22 -9.68
CA ALA A 59 8.11 -13.74 -10.25
C ALA A 59 8.31 -14.95 -11.19
N ASN A 60 9.43 -15.01 -11.92
CA ASN A 60 9.79 -16.13 -12.81
C ASN A 60 11.02 -16.91 -12.33
N HIS A 61 11.45 -16.73 -11.08
CA HIS A 61 12.57 -17.48 -10.54
C HIS A 61 12.24 -18.99 -10.54
N PRO A 62 13.11 -19.86 -11.07
CA PRO A 62 12.81 -21.29 -11.22
C PRO A 62 12.39 -21.98 -9.92
N GLU A 63 13.06 -21.67 -8.81
CA GLU A 63 12.74 -22.26 -7.50
C GLU A 63 11.38 -21.78 -6.96
N VAL A 64 11.03 -20.50 -7.18
CA VAL A 64 9.73 -19.96 -6.78
C VAL A 64 8.61 -20.60 -7.57
N ARG A 65 8.77 -20.69 -8.91
CA ARG A 65 7.80 -21.38 -9.78
C ARG A 65 7.64 -22.86 -9.42
N LYS A 66 8.74 -23.54 -9.09
CA LYS A 66 8.71 -24.95 -8.67
C LYS A 66 7.94 -25.10 -7.36
N ALA A 67 8.23 -24.27 -6.36
CA ALA A 67 7.55 -24.32 -5.07
C ALA A 67 6.04 -24.08 -5.20
N ASP A 68 5.64 -23.11 -6.06
CA ASP A 68 4.23 -22.84 -6.35
C ASP A 68 3.52 -24.04 -7.01
N ALA A 69 4.16 -24.65 -8.04
CA ALA A 69 3.62 -25.81 -8.72
C ALA A 69 3.49 -27.02 -7.78
N GLU A 70 4.47 -27.29 -6.94
CA GLU A 70 4.43 -28.34 -5.93
C GLU A 70 3.33 -28.10 -4.88
N ALA A 71 3.15 -26.86 -4.45
CA ALA A 71 2.09 -26.49 -3.53
C ALA A 71 0.70 -26.69 -4.16
N ALA A 72 0.51 -26.25 -5.39
CA ALA A 72 -0.73 -26.44 -6.13
C ALA A 72 -1.06 -27.93 -6.35
N ALA A 73 -0.05 -28.75 -6.67
CA ALA A 73 -0.22 -30.21 -6.82
C ALA A 73 -0.59 -30.91 -5.50
N LYS A 74 -0.07 -30.43 -4.38
CA LYS A 74 -0.30 -31.03 -3.04
C LYS A 74 -1.62 -30.62 -2.44
N TRP A 75 -1.99 -29.36 -2.51
CA TRP A 75 -3.12 -28.77 -1.77
C TRP A 75 -4.26 -28.26 -2.66
N GLY A 76 -4.08 -28.19 -3.97
CA GLY A 76 -5.02 -27.57 -4.90
C GLY A 76 -4.79 -26.07 -5.09
N LEU A 77 -5.42 -25.52 -6.13
CA LEU A 77 -5.16 -24.14 -6.58
C LEU A 77 -5.66 -23.05 -5.63
N ALA A 78 -6.65 -23.35 -4.81
CA ALA A 78 -7.31 -22.35 -3.98
C ALA A 78 -7.35 -22.75 -2.50
N TYR A 79 -6.41 -23.57 -2.10
CA TYR A 79 -6.27 -23.94 -0.68
C TYR A 79 -5.76 -22.73 0.14
N PRO A 80 -6.36 -22.46 1.30
CA PRO A 80 -7.41 -23.22 2.01
C PRO A 80 -8.84 -22.76 1.78
N MET A 81 -9.14 -21.90 0.83
CA MET A 81 -10.47 -21.40 0.42
C MET A 81 -11.37 -20.84 1.54
N GLY A 82 -10.83 -20.50 2.66
CA GLY A 82 -11.55 -19.95 3.79
C GLY A 82 -10.94 -18.64 4.29
N SER A 83 -11.74 -17.84 4.99
CA SER A 83 -11.22 -16.76 5.80
C SER A 83 -10.30 -17.30 6.89
N ARG A 84 -9.19 -16.66 7.18
CA ARG A 84 -8.26 -17.05 8.25
C ARG A 84 -8.95 -17.16 9.62
N MET A 85 -9.94 -16.32 9.89
CA MET A 85 -10.71 -16.37 11.13
C MET A 85 -11.59 -17.61 11.28
N MET A 86 -11.89 -18.30 10.18
CA MET A 86 -12.79 -19.45 10.17
C MET A 86 -12.03 -20.75 9.91
N THR A 87 -11.74 -21.04 8.64
CA THR A 87 -11.15 -22.32 8.22
C THR A 87 -9.90 -22.13 7.34
N GLY A 88 -9.50 -20.90 7.09
CA GLY A 88 -8.44 -20.56 6.15
C GLY A 88 -7.06 -20.37 6.77
N HIS A 89 -6.90 -20.61 8.06
CA HIS A 89 -5.59 -20.58 8.71
C HIS A 89 -4.89 -21.95 8.62
N THR A 90 -3.60 -21.97 8.31
CA THR A 90 -2.83 -23.19 8.09
C THR A 90 -1.44 -23.09 8.71
N ASP A 91 -0.79 -24.24 8.90
CA ASP A 91 0.60 -24.32 9.37
C ASP A 91 1.59 -23.54 8.48
N LEU A 92 1.24 -23.38 7.18
CA LEU A 92 2.05 -22.54 6.27
C LEU A 92 2.01 -21.05 6.63
N HIS A 93 0.85 -20.55 7.06
CA HIS A 93 0.73 -19.18 7.54
C HIS A 93 1.60 -18.97 8.77
N GLU A 94 1.46 -19.86 9.78
CA GLU A 94 2.22 -19.74 11.03
C GLU A 94 3.73 -19.82 10.80
N ARG A 95 4.17 -20.75 9.95
CA ARG A 95 5.59 -20.89 9.62
C ARG A 95 6.11 -19.67 8.92
N PHE A 96 5.40 -19.17 7.90
CA PHE A 96 5.81 -18.01 7.13
C PHE A 96 5.83 -16.73 7.99
N GLU A 97 4.84 -16.55 8.85
CA GLU A 97 4.79 -15.41 9.77
C GLU A 97 5.98 -15.42 10.75
N ARG A 98 6.36 -16.59 11.28
CA ARG A 98 7.58 -16.71 12.12
C ARG A 98 8.85 -16.40 11.34
N GLU A 99 9.02 -16.97 10.15
CA GLU A 99 10.19 -16.72 9.29
C GLU A 99 10.28 -15.23 8.91
N LEU A 100 9.15 -14.60 8.64
CA LEU A 100 9.08 -13.17 8.31
C LEU A 100 9.39 -12.29 9.52
N ALA A 101 8.86 -12.60 10.69
CA ALA A 101 9.16 -11.90 11.93
C ALA A 101 10.65 -11.97 12.27
N ASP A 102 11.26 -13.14 12.13
CA ASP A 102 12.71 -13.35 12.35
C ASP A 102 13.53 -12.53 11.34
N PHE A 103 13.16 -12.54 10.06
CA PHE A 103 13.84 -11.77 9.02
C PHE A 103 13.77 -10.27 9.28
N GLU A 104 12.61 -9.76 9.67
CA GLU A 104 12.37 -8.34 9.97
C GLU A 104 12.83 -7.94 11.39
N ARG A 105 13.31 -8.91 12.20
CA ARG A 105 13.70 -8.71 13.60
C ARG A 105 12.59 -8.08 14.43
N LYS A 106 11.37 -8.62 14.26
CA LYS A 106 10.16 -8.24 14.99
C LYS A 106 9.70 -9.39 15.85
N GLU A 107 8.89 -9.08 16.87
CA GLU A 107 8.33 -10.08 17.78
C GLU A 107 7.33 -10.98 17.08
N ASP A 108 6.60 -10.42 16.11
CA ASP A 108 5.56 -11.15 15.38
C ASP A 108 5.32 -10.53 14.00
N ALA A 109 4.63 -11.28 13.13
CA ALA A 109 4.18 -10.84 11.82
C ALA A 109 2.77 -11.39 11.55
N PHE A 110 2.00 -10.67 10.77
CA PHE A 110 0.67 -11.10 10.34
C PHE A 110 0.53 -10.95 8.83
N LEU A 111 0.23 -12.07 8.15
CA LEU A 111 0.09 -12.11 6.70
C LEU A 111 -1.32 -11.71 6.27
N PHE A 112 -1.41 -10.75 5.36
CA PHE A 112 -2.62 -10.42 4.61
C PHE A 112 -2.50 -10.91 3.16
N ASN A 113 -3.60 -11.37 2.56
CA ASN A 113 -3.61 -11.84 1.18
C ASN A 113 -3.46 -10.70 0.16
N PHE A 114 -3.92 -9.50 0.50
CA PHE A 114 -3.92 -8.35 -0.38
C PHE A 114 -3.37 -7.12 0.34
N GLY A 115 -2.31 -6.53 -0.20
CA GLY A 115 -1.64 -5.38 0.41
C GLY A 115 -2.56 -4.18 0.62
N TYR A 116 -3.37 -3.85 -0.39
CA TYR A 116 -4.32 -2.73 -0.31
C TYR A 116 -5.31 -2.90 0.85
N GLN A 117 -5.98 -4.05 0.89
CA GLN A 117 -6.96 -4.34 1.95
C GLN A 117 -6.30 -4.53 3.32
N GLY A 118 -5.11 -5.14 3.35
CA GLY A 118 -4.33 -5.31 4.58
C GLY A 118 -4.04 -3.97 5.25
N ILE A 119 -3.57 -2.99 4.49
CA ILE A 119 -3.30 -1.65 5.00
C ILE A 119 -4.58 -0.96 5.49
N LEU A 120 -5.66 -0.99 4.70
CA LEU A 120 -6.94 -0.44 5.14
C LEU A 120 -7.39 -1.05 6.48
N SER A 121 -7.41 -2.38 6.54
CA SER A 121 -7.87 -3.11 7.73
C SER A 121 -6.98 -2.86 8.94
N THR A 122 -5.67 -2.70 8.73
CA THR A 122 -4.73 -2.38 9.81
C THR A 122 -5.02 -1.00 10.40
N ILE A 123 -5.23 0.01 9.57
CA ILE A 123 -5.57 1.35 10.04
C ILE A 123 -6.89 1.33 10.81
N ASP A 124 -7.92 0.69 10.26
CA ASP A 124 -9.24 0.60 10.90
C ASP A 124 -9.18 -0.14 12.24
N ALA A 125 -8.40 -1.24 12.31
CA ALA A 125 -8.26 -2.03 13.54
C ALA A 125 -7.46 -1.34 14.64
N LEU A 126 -6.53 -0.45 14.31
CA LEU A 126 -5.65 0.21 15.27
C LEU A 126 -6.25 1.50 15.85
N MET A 127 -7.19 2.12 15.15
CA MET A 127 -7.58 3.49 15.41
C MET A 127 -8.98 3.62 16.03
N ASP A 128 -9.10 4.48 17.03
CA ASP A 128 -10.36 4.92 17.65
C ASP A 128 -10.74 6.33 17.16
N ARG A 129 -12.01 6.68 17.28
CA ARG A 129 -12.54 8.01 16.89
C ARG A 129 -11.87 9.22 17.58
N HIS A 130 -11.18 8.98 18.67
CA HIS A 130 -10.44 10.01 19.43
C HIS A 130 -9.01 10.20 18.95
N ASP A 131 -8.53 9.26 18.13
CA ASP A 131 -7.17 9.27 17.61
C ASP A 131 -7.00 10.21 16.41
N VAL A 132 -5.76 10.52 16.11
CA VAL A 132 -5.38 11.37 14.97
C VAL A 132 -4.45 10.63 14.05
N ILE A 133 -4.80 10.60 12.77
CA ILE A 133 -3.89 10.10 11.71
C ILE A 133 -3.13 11.28 11.10
N VAL A 134 -1.81 11.20 11.11
CA VAL A 134 -0.91 12.14 10.43
C VAL A 134 -0.20 11.39 9.29
N TYR A 135 -0.30 11.88 8.06
CA TYR A 135 0.26 11.18 6.90
C TYR A 135 0.80 12.14 5.83
N ASP A 136 1.74 11.61 5.03
CA ASP A 136 2.33 12.32 3.91
C ASP A 136 1.30 12.59 2.80
N SER A 137 1.34 13.77 2.18
CA SER A 137 0.39 14.15 1.12
C SER A 137 0.49 13.29 -0.13
N GLU A 138 1.61 12.60 -0.36
CA GLU A 138 1.83 11.66 -1.46
C GLU A 138 1.80 10.19 -1.02
N ALA A 139 1.25 9.90 0.15
CA ALA A 139 1.07 8.52 0.60
C ALA A 139 0.25 7.69 -0.39
N HIS A 140 0.55 6.40 -0.48
CA HIS A 140 -0.14 5.47 -1.37
C HIS A 140 -1.66 5.49 -1.15
N ALA A 141 -2.43 5.27 -2.20
CA ALA A 141 -3.89 5.33 -2.16
C ALA A 141 -4.51 4.46 -1.06
N CYS A 142 -3.97 3.27 -0.77
CA CYS A 142 -4.46 2.42 0.32
C CYS A 142 -4.34 3.08 1.71
N LEU A 143 -3.29 3.86 1.95
CA LEU A 143 -3.11 4.60 3.20
C LEU A 143 -4.11 5.77 3.31
N ILE A 144 -4.29 6.49 2.21
CA ILE A 144 -5.25 7.59 2.12
C ILE A 144 -6.68 7.07 2.32
N ASP A 145 -7.04 5.96 1.69
CA ASP A 145 -8.37 5.38 1.80
C ASP A 145 -8.60 4.79 3.20
N GLY A 146 -7.61 4.11 3.78
CA GLY A 146 -7.66 3.68 5.18
C GLY A 146 -7.85 4.86 6.13
N ALA A 147 -7.10 5.94 5.92
CA ALA A 147 -7.27 7.17 6.70
C ALA A 147 -8.66 7.81 6.49
N ARG A 148 -9.29 7.67 5.32
CA ARG A 148 -10.65 8.17 5.06
C ARG A 148 -11.73 7.36 5.77
N MET A 149 -11.52 6.07 5.98
CA MET A 149 -12.45 5.23 6.75
C MET A 149 -12.44 5.57 8.23
N HIS A 150 -11.33 6.09 8.74
CA HIS A 150 -11.20 6.48 10.13
C HIS A 150 -12.17 7.59 10.52
N MET A 151 -12.86 7.40 11.65
CA MET A 151 -13.88 8.34 12.15
C MET A 151 -13.28 9.54 12.91
N GLY A 152 -12.04 9.48 13.32
CA GLY A 152 -11.31 10.54 13.99
C GLY A 152 -10.71 11.58 13.05
N LYS A 153 -9.79 12.35 13.56
CA LYS A 153 -9.15 13.44 12.80
C LYS A 153 -8.04 12.94 11.92
N ARG A 154 -7.96 13.50 10.71
CA ARG A 154 -6.89 13.26 9.73
C ARG A 154 -6.17 14.56 9.43
N MET A 155 -4.85 14.52 9.40
CA MET A 155 -3.99 15.65 9.09
C MET A 155 -2.93 15.22 8.10
N THR A 156 -2.73 16.00 7.03
CA THR A 156 -1.66 15.77 6.06
C THR A 156 -0.51 16.71 6.31
N TYR A 157 0.72 16.24 6.05
CA TYR A 157 1.88 17.10 5.93
C TYR A 157 2.40 17.08 4.48
N ARG A 158 3.16 18.11 4.11
CA ARG A 158 3.74 18.20 2.76
C ARG A 158 4.75 17.09 2.53
N HIS A 159 4.74 16.55 1.31
CA HIS A 159 5.59 15.44 0.93
C HIS A 159 7.05 15.67 1.31
N ASN A 160 7.62 14.70 2.04
CA ASN A 160 9.02 14.71 2.52
C ASN A 160 9.47 16.02 3.20
N ASP A 161 8.55 16.75 3.80
CA ASP A 161 8.84 18.01 4.50
C ASP A 161 8.83 17.79 6.02
N TYR A 162 10.03 17.73 6.60
CA TYR A 162 10.21 17.51 8.03
C TYR A 162 9.52 18.57 8.90
N GLU A 163 9.68 19.85 8.55
CA GLU A 163 9.07 20.92 9.34
C GLU A 163 7.54 20.90 9.25
N SER A 164 7.00 20.58 8.08
CA SER A 164 5.57 20.40 7.90
C SER A 164 5.05 19.22 8.71
N CYS A 165 5.78 18.11 8.72
CA CYS A 165 5.47 16.93 9.53
C CYS A 165 5.47 17.28 11.02
N GLU A 166 6.52 17.93 11.53
CA GLU A 166 6.63 18.31 12.94
C GLU A 166 5.52 19.27 13.36
N LYS A 167 5.25 20.32 12.57
CA LYS A 167 4.13 21.25 12.84
C LYS A 167 2.77 20.53 12.88
N THR A 168 2.59 19.53 12.02
CA THR A 168 1.37 18.74 11.98
C THR A 168 1.26 17.85 13.22
N LEU A 169 2.36 17.22 13.65
CA LEU A 169 2.42 16.43 14.87
C LEU A 169 2.14 17.29 16.11
N GLN A 170 2.68 18.50 16.21
CA GLN A 170 2.37 19.43 17.32
C GLN A 170 0.87 19.74 17.43
N ARG A 171 0.21 19.92 16.29
CA ARG A 171 -1.24 20.14 16.27
C ARG A 171 -2.02 18.88 16.66
N ALA A 172 -1.57 17.72 16.18
CA ALA A 172 -2.17 16.43 16.52
C ALA A 172 -2.02 16.13 18.02
N THR A 173 -0.83 16.38 18.60
CA THR A 173 -0.56 16.19 20.03
C THR A 173 -1.51 17.02 20.89
N ARG A 174 -1.69 18.31 20.61
CA ARG A 174 -2.63 19.15 21.36
C ARG A 174 -4.06 18.61 21.31
N LEU A 175 -4.48 18.13 20.14
CA LEU A 175 -5.82 17.55 20.01
C LEU A 175 -5.95 16.26 20.81
N CYS A 176 -4.94 15.39 20.78
CA CYS A 176 -4.94 14.16 21.57
C CYS A 176 -4.90 14.41 23.09
N GLU A 177 -4.20 15.44 23.54
CA GLU A 177 -4.23 15.88 24.94
C GLU A 177 -5.65 16.29 25.39
N GLU A 178 -6.45 16.87 24.50
CA GLU A 178 -7.85 17.25 24.78
C GLU A 178 -8.81 16.05 24.71
N THR A 179 -8.57 15.10 23.79
CA THR A 179 -9.50 13.99 23.51
C THR A 179 -9.14 12.68 24.21
N GLY A 180 -7.93 12.56 24.71
CA GLY A 180 -7.38 11.31 25.27
C GLY A 180 -6.98 10.27 24.22
N GLY A 181 -6.91 10.66 22.93
CA GLY A 181 -6.53 9.80 21.83
C GLY A 181 -5.00 9.66 21.64
N GLY A 182 -4.61 8.83 20.67
CA GLY A 182 -3.24 8.64 20.21
C GLY A 182 -2.98 9.20 18.81
N ILE A 183 -1.74 9.12 18.35
CA ILE A 183 -1.35 9.57 17.01
C ILE A 183 -0.79 8.40 16.21
N LEU A 184 -1.37 8.13 15.05
CA LEU A 184 -0.78 7.26 14.03
C LEU A 184 -0.08 8.13 12.98
N LEU A 185 1.27 8.13 12.99
CA LEU A 185 2.07 8.76 11.96
C LEU A 185 2.39 7.76 10.85
N ILE A 186 1.99 8.08 9.62
CA ILE A 186 2.17 7.23 8.45
C ILE A 186 3.16 7.87 7.48
N THR A 187 4.13 7.09 7.05
CA THR A 187 5.12 7.43 6.04
C THR A 187 5.49 6.20 5.22
N GLU A 188 6.20 6.39 4.12
CA GLU A 188 6.70 5.28 3.29
C GLU A 188 8.22 5.32 3.19
N GLY A 189 8.86 4.16 3.09
CA GLY A 189 10.30 4.08 2.86
C GLY A 189 10.68 4.52 1.44
N VAL A 190 9.84 4.14 0.46
CA VAL A 190 9.95 4.54 -0.94
C VAL A 190 8.56 4.87 -1.46
N TYR A 191 8.38 6.06 -1.98
CA TYR A 191 7.12 6.50 -2.58
C TYR A 191 6.99 5.98 -4.01
N GLY A 192 6.03 5.10 -4.26
CA GLY A 192 5.96 4.30 -5.49
C GLY A 192 5.80 5.11 -6.78
N MET A 193 5.15 6.28 -6.75
CA MET A 193 4.92 7.09 -7.95
C MET A 193 6.11 7.96 -8.35
N THR A 194 6.92 8.39 -7.39
CA THR A 194 8.03 9.32 -7.62
C THR A 194 9.39 8.65 -7.46
N GLY A 195 9.46 7.51 -6.75
CA GLY A 195 10.71 6.88 -6.35
C GLY A 195 11.45 7.64 -5.24
N ALA A 196 10.82 8.65 -4.64
CA ALA A 196 11.41 9.41 -3.55
C ALA A 196 11.60 8.54 -2.31
N LEU A 197 12.73 8.69 -1.64
CA LEU A 197 12.98 8.05 -0.35
C LEU A 197 12.35 8.87 0.78
N GLY A 198 11.65 8.20 1.68
CA GLY A 198 11.14 8.82 2.89
C GLY A 198 12.27 9.11 3.90
N PHE A 199 12.12 10.16 4.70
CA PHE A 199 13.10 10.54 5.74
C PHE A 199 12.88 9.74 7.04
N LEU A 200 13.01 8.41 6.98
CA LEU A 200 12.67 7.50 8.08
C LEU A 200 13.48 7.77 9.37
N ASP A 201 14.74 8.17 9.25
CA ASP A 201 15.59 8.58 10.36
C ASP A 201 14.97 9.75 11.15
N LYS A 202 14.46 10.75 10.43
CA LYS A 202 13.78 11.91 10.99
C LYS A 202 12.43 11.56 11.61
N ILE A 203 11.69 10.63 10.99
CA ILE A 203 10.44 10.12 11.57
C ILE A 203 10.69 9.44 12.92
N VAL A 204 11.77 8.66 13.04
CA VAL A 204 12.16 8.04 14.32
C VAL A 204 12.52 9.10 15.37
N GLU A 205 13.18 10.19 14.99
CA GLU A 205 13.45 11.33 15.89
C GLU A 205 12.15 11.97 16.36
N LEU A 206 11.21 12.23 15.45
CA LEU A 206 9.90 12.80 15.79
C LEU A 206 9.10 11.86 16.70
N LYS A 207 9.05 10.55 16.38
CA LYS A 207 8.39 9.55 17.24
C LYS A 207 8.92 9.58 18.69
N LYS A 208 10.23 9.78 18.90
CA LYS A 208 10.82 9.86 20.23
C LYS A 208 10.45 11.16 20.98
N ARG A 209 10.20 12.22 20.24
CA ARG A 209 9.88 13.55 20.78
C ARG A 209 8.40 13.71 21.11
N TYR A 210 7.53 13.14 20.29
CA TYR A 210 6.07 13.21 20.43
C TYR A 210 5.49 11.84 20.87
N LYS A 211 5.89 11.41 22.05
CA LYS A 211 5.40 10.15 22.66
C LYS A 211 4.00 10.33 23.23
#